data_ed8480cf7f0239da3bb8e7ac90169359
#
_entry.id   ed8480cf7f0239da3bb8e7ac90169359
#
_cell.length_a   1.000
_cell.length_b   1.000
_cell.length_c   1.000
_cell.angle_alpha   90.00
_cell.angle_beta   90.00
_cell.angle_gamma   90.00
#
_symmetry.space_group_name_H-M   'P 1'
#
loop_
_entity.id
_entity.type
_entity.pdbx_description
1 polymer ?
#
loop_
_entity_poly.entity_id
_entity_poly.type
_entity_poly.pdbx_seq_one_letter_code
_entity_poly.pdbx_strand_id
1 'polypeptide(L)'
;MTDKKEYLIYKLSDNMKSCIKIDAELFRKLDVKRGLRNEDGTGVLVGLTNIGNVVGYKRTEEGLQPIEGKLFFRGYEIADLVHAVLKEERFGFEEVAYLLLSGRLPDTEELEQFRRLLIDNMPLMSKTTLNIVELEGSDIMNILARSVLELYTYDANPDDISRDNLMRQSIELISKFPTIIAYAYNMLRHKALGRSLHIRHPKEGFSLAENFLYMLLGNHYTPLDARTLDLLLILQAEHGGGNNSTFTVRVTSSTCTDTYSSIAAGIGSLKGPKDGGANIRVHHMIEHLKQNIRHWDDEEEISHYLHKIVKKEAYDGTGLIYGIGHAVYTLSDPRAVLLKEMARKLAEEKGRTEEFEFMERIEKLSVEAVYDIKGRNKKLCANVDFYSGFVYDLIGLPIEIYTPLFAMARIVGWCAHRNEELGFVGRRIIRPAYRCVAELKEYKPVTER
;
A
#
# COMPACT_ATOMS: atom_id res chain seq x y z
N MET A 1 42.70 12.74 0.53
CA MET A 1 41.87 12.32 -0.62
C MET A 1 40.36 12.48 -0.35
N THR A 2 39.87 12.21 0.84
CA THR A 2 38.44 12.33 1.27
C THR A 2 37.92 13.75 1.09
N ASP A 3 38.69 14.75 1.49
CA ASP A 3 38.33 16.18 1.46
C ASP A 3 38.04 16.72 0.03
N LYS A 4 38.81 16.32 -0.98
CA LYS A 4 38.56 16.73 -2.38
C LYS A 4 37.33 16.11 -2.97
N LYS A 5 37.00 14.86 -2.57
CA LYS A 5 35.78 14.14 -3.03
C LYS A 5 34.52 14.77 -2.43
N GLU A 6 34.56 15.06 -1.13
CA GLU A 6 33.41 15.70 -0.44
C GLU A 6 33.16 17.12 -0.98
N TYR A 7 34.26 17.90 -1.20
CA TYR A 7 34.15 19.22 -1.81
C TYR A 7 33.47 19.17 -3.20
N LEU A 8 33.87 18.22 -4.05
CA LEU A 8 33.27 18.09 -5.38
C LEU A 8 31.80 17.71 -5.30
N ILE A 9 31.42 16.79 -4.40
CA ILE A 9 30.01 16.40 -4.16
C ILE A 9 29.24 17.63 -3.70
N TYR A 10 29.76 18.42 -2.76
CA TYR A 10 29.11 19.65 -2.30
C TYR A 10 28.89 20.64 -3.43
N LYS A 11 29.93 20.90 -4.26
CA LYS A 11 29.84 21.80 -5.41
C LYS A 11 28.81 21.35 -6.43
N LEU A 12 28.73 20.04 -6.75
CA LEU A 12 27.73 19.48 -7.65
C LEU A 12 26.31 19.61 -7.06
N SER A 13 26.16 19.36 -5.76
CA SER A 13 24.89 19.53 -5.05
C SER A 13 24.40 20.98 -5.03
N ASP A 14 25.33 21.94 -4.85
CA ASP A 14 24.99 23.37 -4.88
C ASP A 14 24.54 23.83 -6.27
N ASN A 15 25.25 23.40 -7.33
CA ASN A 15 24.84 23.65 -8.71
C ASN A 15 23.45 23.05 -9.01
N MET A 16 23.15 21.88 -8.45
CA MET A 16 21.85 21.23 -8.63
C MET A 16 20.69 22.10 -8.12
N LYS A 17 20.86 22.88 -7.06
CA LYS A 17 19.82 23.77 -6.50
C LYS A 17 19.24 24.75 -7.53
N SER A 18 20.03 25.21 -8.46
CA SER A 18 19.60 26.12 -9.51
C SER A 18 18.95 25.40 -10.69
N CYS A 19 19.50 24.24 -11.09
CA CYS A 19 19.03 23.55 -12.30
C CYS A 19 17.75 22.70 -12.08
N ILE A 20 17.38 22.35 -10.84
CA ILE A 20 16.11 21.64 -10.57
C ILE A 20 14.92 22.57 -10.42
N LYS A 21 15.10 23.88 -10.41
CA LYS A 21 14.00 24.84 -10.28
C LYS A 21 13.22 24.95 -11.57
N ILE A 22 11.95 24.56 -11.53
CA ILE A 22 10.97 24.83 -12.59
C ILE A 22 9.92 25.77 -11.98
N ASP A 23 9.65 26.90 -12.68
CA ASP A 23 8.64 27.84 -12.26
C ASP A 23 7.26 27.14 -12.23
N ALA A 24 6.60 27.23 -11.07
CA ALA A 24 5.29 26.62 -10.87
C ALA A 24 4.21 27.19 -11.82
N GLU A 25 4.34 28.44 -12.25
CA GLU A 25 3.42 29.06 -13.22
C GLU A 25 3.46 28.40 -14.59
N LEU A 26 4.60 27.80 -14.98
CA LEU A 26 4.73 27.10 -16.26
C LEU A 26 3.80 25.89 -16.35
N PHE A 27 3.50 25.20 -15.24
CA PHE A 27 2.56 24.10 -15.27
C PHE A 27 1.17 24.56 -15.71
N ARG A 28 0.71 25.72 -15.24
CA ARG A 28 -0.56 26.31 -15.65
C ARG A 28 -0.50 26.86 -17.07
N LYS A 29 0.55 27.64 -17.41
CA LYS A 29 0.71 28.23 -18.75
C LYS A 29 0.77 27.19 -19.87
N LEU A 30 1.32 26.03 -19.60
CA LEU A 30 1.51 24.97 -20.59
C LEU A 30 0.46 23.84 -20.45
N ASP A 31 -0.55 24.03 -19.61
CA ASP A 31 -1.61 23.04 -19.30
C ASP A 31 -1.05 21.67 -18.88
N VAL A 32 0.05 21.66 -18.09
CA VAL A 32 0.68 20.43 -17.61
C VAL A 32 -0.10 19.84 -16.46
N LYS A 33 -0.58 18.63 -16.62
CA LYS A 33 -1.32 17.88 -15.58
C LYS A 33 -0.34 17.28 -14.57
N ARG A 34 0.15 18.11 -13.65
CA ARG A 34 1.14 17.71 -12.65
C ARG A 34 0.64 16.57 -11.78
N GLY A 35 1.43 15.48 -11.70
CA GLY A 35 1.02 14.27 -10.98
C GLY A 35 -0.19 13.57 -11.60
N LEU A 36 -0.43 13.75 -12.90
CA LEU A 36 -1.59 13.23 -13.63
C LEU A 36 -2.92 13.65 -12.97
N ARG A 37 -3.01 14.91 -12.52
CA ARG A 37 -4.22 15.51 -11.93
C ARG A 37 -4.72 16.68 -12.77
N ASN A 38 -6.03 16.73 -12.97
CA ASN A 38 -6.75 17.88 -13.51
C ASN A 38 -6.82 19.00 -12.47
N GLU A 39 -7.17 20.21 -12.87
CA GLU A 39 -7.30 21.37 -11.98
C GLU A 39 -8.39 21.17 -10.91
N ASP A 40 -9.46 20.45 -11.23
CA ASP A 40 -10.52 20.06 -10.29
C ASP A 40 -10.10 18.96 -9.29
N GLY A 41 -8.84 18.49 -9.38
CA GLY A 41 -8.28 17.44 -8.52
C GLY A 41 -8.62 16.02 -8.95
N THR A 42 -9.36 15.81 -10.03
CA THR A 42 -9.62 14.46 -10.57
C THR A 42 -8.37 13.89 -11.24
N GLY A 43 -8.29 12.55 -11.33
CA GLY A 43 -7.23 11.88 -12.09
C GLY A 43 -7.39 12.08 -13.60
N VAL A 44 -6.28 12.22 -14.30
CA VAL A 44 -6.27 12.14 -15.78
C VAL A 44 -6.58 10.71 -16.18
N LEU A 45 -7.55 10.51 -17.07
CA LEU A 45 -7.89 9.17 -17.60
C LEU A 45 -6.79 8.73 -18.59
N VAL A 46 -6.01 7.73 -18.20
CA VAL A 46 -4.85 7.25 -18.97
C VAL A 46 -4.97 5.79 -19.41
N GLY A 47 -5.99 5.07 -18.96
CA GLY A 47 -6.18 3.66 -19.30
C GLY A 47 -7.56 3.13 -18.91
N LEU A 48 -7.83 1.90 -19.33
CA LEU A 48 -9.02 1.14 -19.01
C LEU A 48 -8.65 -0.12 -18.24
N THR A 49 -9.53 -0.57 -17.36
CA THR A 49 -9.35 -1.81 -16.59
C THR A 49 -10.69 -2.48 -16.29
N ASN A 50 -10.69 -3.80 -16.24
CA ASN A 50 -11.81 -4.60 -15.75
C ASN A 50 -11.57 -5.14 -14.31
N ILE A 51 -10.50 -4.72 -13.63
CA ILE A 51 -10.07 -5.33 -12.36
C ILE A 51 -10.69 -4.62 -11.17
N GLY A 52 -10.48 -3.31 -11.06
CA GLY A 52 -10.96 -2.54 -9.93
C GLY A 52 -11.59 -1.22 -10.34
N ASN A 53 -12.65 -0.82 -9.62
CA ASN A 53 -13.30 0.48 -9.81
C ASN A 53 -13.44 1.20 -8.47
N VAL A 54 -12.90 2.41 -8.41
CA VAL A 54 -12.85 3.27 -7.20
C VAL A 54 -13.74 4.47 -7.44
N VAL A 55 -14.85 4.56 -6.72
CA VAL A 55 -15.89 5.56 -6.94
C VAL A 55 -16.11 6.37 -5.67
N GLY A 56 -15.97 7.70 -5.74
CA GLY A 56 -16.21 8.62 -4.62
C GLY A 56 -17.00 9.86 -5.03
N TYR A 57 -17.36 9.96 -6.31
CA TYR A 57 -18.18 11.05 -6.85
C TYR A 57 -18.94 10.60 -8.09
N LYS A 58 -20.04 11.28 -8.38
CA LYS A 58 -20.86 11.12 -9.58
C LYS A 58 -20.77 12.40 -10.42
N ARG A 59 -20.60 12.26 -11.72
CA ARG A 59 -20.66 13.39 -12.65
C ARG A 59 -22.13 13.67 -12.99
N THR A 60 -22.55 14.91 -12.79
CA THR A 60 -23.87 15.46 -13.15
C THR A 60 -23.69 16.64 -14.09
N GLU A 61 -24.78 17.20 -14.60
CA GLU A 61 -24.76 18.43 -15.40
C GLU A 61 -24.20 19.62 -14.62
N GLU A 62 -24.37 19.63 -13.30
CA GLU A 62 -23.89 20.68 -12.39
C GLU A 62 -22.41 20.48 -11.98
N GLY A 63 -21.76 19.39 -12.42
CA GLY A 63 -20.36 19.05 -12.09
C GLY A 63 -20.20 17.75 -11.31
N LEU A 64 -19.13 17.69 -10.51
CA LEU A 64 -18.80 16.51 -9.69
C LEU A 64 -19.54 16.60 -8.33
N GLN A 65 -20.42 15.65 -8.08
CA GLN A 65 -21.10 15.52 -6.79
C GLN A 65 -20.46 14.42 -5.96
N PRO A 66 -20.01 14.70 -4.71
CA PRO A 66 -19.54 13.68 -3.77
C PRO A 66 -20.64 12.66 -3.48
N ILE A 67 -20.26 11.39 -3.46
CA ILE A 67 -21.12 10.28 -3.03
C ILE A 67 -20.38 9.42 -2.00
N GLU A 68 -21.10 8.53 -1.32
CA GLU A 68 -20.49 7.49 -0.51
C GLU A 68 -19.50 6.68 -1.34
N GLY A 69 -18.32 6.44 -0.75
CA GLY A 69 -17.27 5.72 -1.44
C GLY A 69 -17.67 4.28 -1.74
N LYS A 70 -17.36 3.83 -2.96
CA LYS A 70 -17.54 2.44 -3.38
C LYS A 70 -16.27 1.91 -4.00
N LEU A 71 -15.99 0.64 -3.74
CA LEU A 71 -14.88 -0.10 -4.32
C LEU A 71 -15.42 -1.40 -4.89
N PHE A 72 -15.09 -1.67 -6.15
CA PHE A 72 -15.51 -2.88 -6.83
C PHE A 72 -14.31 -3.68 -7.30
N PHE A 73 -14.34 -4.98 -7.07
CA PHE A 73 -13.39 -5.96 -7.61
C PHE A 73 -14.08 -6.79 -8.67
N ARG A 74 -13.64 -6.70 -9.92
CA ARG A 74 -14.26 -7.41 -11.05
C ARG A 74 -15.79 -7.25 -11.13
N GLY A 75 -16.29 -6.07 -10.71
CA GLY A 75 -17.73 -5.75 -10.71
C GLY A 75 -18.48 -6.09 -9.42
N TYR A 76 -17.88 -6.82 -8.48
CA TYR A 76 -18.45 -7.08 -7.15
C TYR A 76 -18.12 -5.96 -6.18
N GLU A 77 -19.10 -5.44 -5.46
CA GLU A 77 -18.84 -4.43 -4.41
C GLU A 77 -18.09 -5.07 -3.24
N ILE A 78 -17.03 -4.42 -2.76
CA ILE A 78 -16.20 -4.98 -1.69
C ILE A 78 -16.99 -5.23 -0.40
N ALA A 79 -18.00 -4.40 -0.12
CA ALA A 79 -18.86 -4.57 1.05
C ALA A 79 -19.63 -5.89 0.99
N ASP A 80 -20.15 -6.26 -0.18
CA ASP A 80 -20.87 -7.51 -0.35
C ASP A 80 -19.97 -8.73 -0.15
N LEU A 81 -18.74 -8.68 -0.71
CA LEU A 81 -17.74 -9.74 -0.53
C LEU A 81 -17.37 -9.92 0.93
N VAL A 82 -17.09 -8.82 1.62
CA VAL A 82 -16.71 -8.83 3.04
C VAL A 82 -17.85 -9.32 3.94
N HIS A 83 -19.07 -8.81 3.73
CA HIS A 83 -20.22 -9.23 4.54
C HIS A 83 -20.55 -10.71 4.35
N ALA A 84 -20.40 -11.26 3.13
CA ALA A 84 -20.56 -12.68 2.89
C ALA A 84 -19.53 -13.51 3.67
N VAL A 85 -18.24 -13.15 3.58
CA VAL A 85 -17.17 -13.82 4.31
C VAL A 85 -17.38 -13.79 5.82
N LEU A 86 -17.76 -12.62 6.36
CA LEU A 86 -18.01 -12.46 7.80
C LEU A 86 -19.22 -13.23 8.27
N LYS A 87 -20.32 -13.26 7.48
CA LYS A 87 -21.52 -14.02 7.80
C LYS A 87 -21.30 -15.53 7.81
N GLU A 88 -20.44 -16.00 6.90
CA GLU A 88 -20.06 -17.42 6.79
C GLU A 88 -18.93 -17.82 7.74
N GLU A 89 -18.40 -16.88 8.52
CA GLU A 89 -17.29 -17.07 9.47
C GLU A 89 -16.05 -17.76 8.88
N ARG A 90 -15.77 -17.51 7.60
CA ARG A 90 -14.65 -18.11 6.86
C ARG A 90 -13.55 -17.10 6.50
N PHE A 91 -12.43 -17.57 5.97
CA PHE A 91 -11.40 -16.77 5.36
C PHE A 91 -11.77 -16.48 3.90
N GLY A 92 -11.55 -15.25 3.44
CA GLY A 92 -12.00 -14.78 2.13
C GLY A 92 -10.90 -14.23 1.22
N PHE A 93 -9.68 -14.04 1.71
CA PHE A 93 -8.62 -13.45 0.89
C PHE A 93 -8.28 -14.30 -0.33
N GLU A 94 -8.22 -15.63 -0.19
CA GLU A 94 -7.93 -16.53 -1.31
C GLU A 94 -9.04 -16.50 -2.38
N GLU A 95 -10.31 -16.35 -1.97
CA GLU A 95 -11.44 -16.17 -2.89
C GLU A 95 -11.30 -14.87 -3.68
N VAL A 96 -10.95 -13.78 -3.00
CA VAL A 96 -10.72 -12.46 -3.63
C VAL A 96 -9.49 -12.52 -4.56
N ALA A 97 -8.44 -13.22 -4.17
CA ALA A 97 -7.28 -13.44 -5.03
C ALA A 97 -7.65 -14.21 -6.30
N TYR A 98 -8.43 -15.27 -6.16
CA TYR A 98 -8.97 -16.02 -7.31
C TYR A 98 -9.81 -15.12 -8.22
N LEU A 99 -10.75 -14.36 -7.64
CA LEU A 99 -11.60 -13.42 -8.38
C LEU A 99 -10.78 -12.40 -9.18
N LEU A 100 -9.80 -11.76 -8.55
CA LEU A 100 -8.98 -10.73 -9.19
C LEU A 100 -8.14 -11.29 -10.34
N LEU A 101 -7.60 -12.51 -10.19
CA LEU A 101 -6.77 -13.16 -11.20
C LEU A 101 -7.60 -13.75 -12.34
N SER A 102 -8.68 -14.49 -12.02
CA SER A 102 -9.48 -15.24 -13.01
C SER A 102 -10.62 -14.43 -13.63
N GLY A 103 -11.10 -13.38 -12.94
CA GLY A 103 -12.25 -12.57 -13.37
C GLY A 103 -13.62 -13.09 -12.93
N ARG A 104 -13.70 -14.18 -12.18
CA ARG A 104 -14.93 -14.76 -11.63
C ARG A 104 -14.72 -15.33 -10.22
N LEU A 105 -15.78 -15.48 -9.48
CA LEU A 105 -15.72 -16.19 -8.20
C LEU A 105 -15.52 -17.70 -8.42
N PRO A 106 -14.73 -18.38 -7.55
CA PRO A 106 -14.58 -19.83 -7.59
C PRO A 106 -15.84 -20.52 -7.04
N ASP A 107 -16.07 -21.75 -7.46
CA ASP A 107 -16.93 -22.65 -6.69
C ASP A 107 -16.15 -23.24 -5.48
N THR A 108 -16.84 -24.07 -4.68
CA THR A 108 -16.25 -24.62 -3.45
C THR A 108 -15.02 -25.49 -3.73
N GLU A 109 -15.07 -26.30 -4.79
CA GLU A 109 -13.96 -27.19 -5.14
C GLU A 109 -12.77 -26.40 -5.69
N GLU A 110 -13.01 -25.45 -6.57
CA GLU A 110 -12.00 -24.55 -7.14
C GLU A 110 -11.33 -23.71 -6.04
N LEU A 111 -12.10 -23.20 -5.07
CA LEU A 111 -11.54 -22.43 -3.95
C LEU A 111 -10.60 -23.30 -3.10
N GLU A 112 -11.01 -24.52 -2.79
CA GLU A 112 -10.20 -25.44 -2.01
C GLU A 112 -8.90 -25.85 -2.76
N GLN A 113 -9.02 -26.14 -4.05
CA GLN A 113 -7.85 -26.41 -4.90
C GLN A 113 -6.91 -25.23 -4.99
N PHE A 114 -7.45 -24.01 -5.13
CA PHE A 114 -6.65 -22.80 -5.19
C PHE A 114 -5.94 -22.49 -3.85
N ARG A 115 -6.62 -22.69 -2.72
CA ARG A 115 -6.02 -22.58 -1.39
C ARG A 115 -4.83 -23.53 -1.24
N ARG A 116 -5.00 -24.80 -1.57
CA ARG A 116 -3.90 -25.78 -1.55
C ARG A 116 -2.75 -25.34 -2.43
N LEU A 117 -3.04 -24.91 -3.66
CA LEU A 117 -2.02 -24.44 -4.60
C LEU A 117 -1.21 -23.27 -4.03
N LEU A 118 -1.86 -22.30 -3.36
CA LEU A 118 -1.16 -21.20 -2.71
C LEU A 118 -0.27 -21.69 -1.57
N ILE A 119 -0.79 -22.54 -0.69
CA ILE A 119 -0.03 -23.05 0.48
C ILE A 119 1.16 -23.92 0.04
N ASP A 120 0.99 -24.77 -0.95
CA ASP A 120 2.05 -25.61 -1.49
C ASP A 120 3.21 -24.80 -2.10
N ASN A 121 2.92 -23.59 -2.60
CA ASN A 121 3.91 -22.66 -3.14
C ASN A 121 4.51 -21.69 -2.11
N MET A 122 4.04 -21.67 -0.87
CA MET A 122 4.56 -20.76 0.19
C MET A 122 6.01 -21.07 0.60
N PRO A 123 6.45 -22.34 0.71
CA PRO A 123 7.81 -22.65 1.12
C PRO A 123 8.84 -22.01 0.19
N LEU A 124 9.88 -21.43 0.78
CA LEU A 124 11.03 -20.91 0.03
C LEU A 124 12.06 -22.00 -0.18
N MET A 125 12.77 -21.91 -1.30
CA MET A 125 13.98 -22.73 -1.50
C MET A 125 15.03 -22.42 -0.43
N SER A 126 15.83 -23.40 -0.07
CA SER A 126 16.89 -23.25 0.95
C SER A 126 17.85 -22.10 0.62
N LYS A 127 18.18 -21.89 -0.66
CA LYS A 127 19.04 -20.78 -1.10
C LYS A 127 18.41 -19.42 -0.80
N THR A 128 17.14 -19.21 -1.17
CA THR A 128 16.42 -17.97 -0.89
C THR A 128 16.31 -17.73 0.61
N THR A 129 16.03 -18.78 1.39
CA THR A 129 16.00 -18.66 2.85
C THR A 129 17.36 -18.23 3.40
N LEU A 130 18.46 -18.85 2.96
CA LEU A 130 19.82 -18.47 3.37
C LEU A 130 20.15 -17.04 2.96
N ASN A 131 19.81 -16.66 1.75
CA ASN A 131 20.04 -15.29 1.29
C ASN A 131 19.29 -14.25 2.16
N ILE A 132 18.04 -14.51 2.56
CA ILE A 132 17.31 -13.64 3.49
C ILE A 132 18.03 -13.55 4.85
N VAL A 133 18.56 -14.69 5.35
CA VAL A 133 19.30 -14.75 6.61
C VAL A 133 20.62 -13.96 6.53
N GLU A 134 21.30 -13.99 5.39
CA GLU A 134 22.57 -13.28 5.17
C GLU A 134 22.38 -11.81 4.80
N LEU A 135 21.23 -11.42 4.24
CA LEU A 135 20.96 -10.05 3.84
C LEU A 135 21.12 -9.08 5.03
N GLU A 136 21.95 -8.07 4.84
CA GLU A 136 22.04 -6.95 5.75
C GLU A 136 21.03 -5.87 5.37
N GLY A 137 20.47 -5.21 6.38
CA GLY A 137 19.52 -4.11 6.23
C GLY A 137 18.39 -4.19 7.24
N SER A 138 17.81 -3.03 7.55
CA SER A 138 16.71 -2.88 8.50
C SER A 138 15.34 -2.67 7.82
N ASP A 139 15.30 -2.64 6.50
CA ASP A 139 14.09 -2.31 5.73
C ASP A 139 13.55 -3.56 5.02
N ILE A 140 12.44 -4.08 5.54
CA ILE A 140 11.81 -5.31 5.03
C ILE A 140 11.30 -5.14 3.60
N MET A 141 10.82 -3.96 3.21
CA MET A 141 10.40 -3.70 1.82
C MET A 141 11.58 -3.80 0.85
N ASN A 142 12.78 -3.35 1.26
CA ASN A 142 13.99 -3.52 0.45
C ASN A 142 14.41 -4.99 0.36
N ILE A 143 14.32 -5.74 1.47
CA ILE A 143 14.58 -7.18 1.47
C ILE A 143 13.58 -7.90 0.56
N LEU A 144 12.28 -7.57 0.65
CA LEU A 144 11.23 -8.13 -0.20
C LEU A 144 11.52 -7.89 -1.70
N ALA A 145 11.87 -6.66 -2.09
CA ALA A 145 12.19 -6.35 -3.48
C ALA A 145 13.41 -7.13 -3.99
N ARG A 146 14.47 -7.25 -3.18
CA ARG A 146 15.68 -8.05 -3.52
C ARG A 146 15.34 -9.54 -3.65
N SER A 147 14.53 -10.07 -2.73
CA SER A 147 14.10 -11.48 -2.79
C SER A 147 13.23 -11.75 -4.00
N VAL A 148 12.35 -10.83 -4.38
CA VAL A 148 11.55 -10.96 -5.61
C VAL A 148 12.45 -11.01 -6.84
N LEU A 149 13.44 -10.11 -6.95
CA LEU A 149 14.39 -10.14 -8.07
C LEU A 149 15.27 -11.39 -8.07
N GLU A 150 15.58 -11.95 -6.91
CA GLU A 150 16.32 -13.22 -6.80
C GLU A 150 15.51 -14.40 -7.37
N LEU A 151 14.18 -14.42 -7.17
CA LEU A 151 13.32 -15.50 -7.69
C LEU A 151 13.41 -15.65 -9.21
N TYR A 152 13.69 -14.56 -9.95
CA TYR A 152 14.00 -14.62 -11.39
C TYR A 152 15.07 -15.65 -11.72
N THR A 153 16.12 -15.74 -10.91
CA THR A 153 17.26 -16.64 -11.13
C THR A 153 16.88 -18.13 -11.09
N TYR A 154 15.80 -18.44 -10.36
CA TYR A 154 15.36 -19.83 -10.15
C TYR A 154 14.16 -20.21 -11.03
N ASP A 155 13.57 -19.27 -11.74
CA ASP A 155 12.49 -19.54 -12.69
C ASP A 155 13.08 -20.10 -14.01
N ALA A 156 12.56 -21.23 -14.47
CA ALA A 156 13.02 -21.83 -15.71
C ALA A 156 12.64 -21.00 -16.96
N ASN A 157 11.58 -20.16 -16.86
CA ASN A 157 11.06 -19.36 -17.96
C ASN A 157 10.73 -17.92 -17.49
N PRO A 158 11.72 -17.18 -16.95
CA PRO A 158 11.44 -15.91 -16.27
C PRO A 158 10.89 -14.82 -17.22
N ASP A 159 11.32 -14.83 -18.48
CA ASP A 159 10.96 -13.83 -19.50
C ASP A 159 9.74 -14.23 -20.35
N ASP A 160 9.20 -15.44 -20.15
CA ASP A 160 8.00 -15.87 -20.87
C ASP A 160 6.76 -15.14 -20.36
N ILE A 161 6.18 -14.32 -21.24
CA ILE A 161 4.95 -13.55 -21.00
C ILE A 161 3.69 -14.24 -21.53
N SER A 162 3.74 -15.56 -21.77
CA SER A 162 2.54 -16.34 -22.09
C SER A 162 1.56 -16.30 -20.92
N ARG A 163 0.27 -16.39 -21.22
CA ARG A 163 -0.80 -16.31 -20.21
C ARG A 163 -0.61 -17.34 -19.08
N ASP A 164 -0.24 -18.54 -19.44
CA ASP A 164 -0.10 -19.63 -18.47
C ASP A 164 1.12 -19.41 -17.56
N ASN A 165 2.24 -18.93 -18.11
CA ASN A 165 3.42 -18.59 -17.32
C ASN A 165 3.20 -17.36 -16.42
N LEU A 166 2.51 -16.32 -16.92
CA LEU A 166 2.14 -15.18 -16.10
C LEU A 166 1.26 -15.58 -14.92
N MET A 167 0.30 -16.52 -15.11
CA MET A 167 -0.54 -17.02 -14.03
C MET A 167 0.30 -17.84 -13.03
N ARG A 168 1.19 -18.72 -13.49
CA ARG A 168 2.11 -19.49 -12.64
C ARG A 168 2.97 -18.55 -11.77
N GLN A 169 3.61 -17.55 -12.38
CA GLN A 169 4.43 -16.57 -11.67
C GLN A 169 3.61 -15.73 -10.68
N SER A 170 2.36 -15.37 -11.03
CA SER A 170 1.45 -14.65 -10.13
C SER A 170 1.14 -15.47 -8.88
N ILE A 171 0.78 -16.74 -9.04
CA ILE A 171 0.48 -17.67 -7.93
C ILE A 171 1.72 -17.84 -7.04
N GLU A 172 2.87 -18.05 -7.65
CA GLU A 172 4.13 -18.21 -6.93
C GLU A 172 4.48 -16.98 -6.08
N LEU A 173 4.37 -15.78 -6.64
CA LEU A 173 4.67 -14.54 -5.91
C LEU A 173 3.67 -14.27 -4.77
N ILE A 174 2.37 -14.44 -5.03
CA ILE A 174 1.32 -14.28 -3.99
C ILE A 174 1.60 -15.24 -2.82
N SER A 175 1.97 -16.47 -3.11
CA SER A 175 2.28 -17.49 -2.10
C SER A 175 3.56 -17.19 -1.31
N LYS A 176 4.61 -16.67 -1.95
CA LYS A 176 5.92 -16.46 -1.33
C LYS A 176 6.04 -15.16 -0.53
N PHE A 177 5.24 -14.15 -0.81
CA PHE A 177 5.31 -12.86 -0.10
C PHE A 177 5.19 -13.01 1.42
N PRO A 178 4.18 -13.73 1.97
CA PRO A 178 4.07 -13.93 3.41
C PRO A 178 5.33 -14.54 4.02
N THR A 179 5.89 -15.55 3.37
CA THR A 179 7.07 -16.27 3.88
C THR A 179 8.32 -15.38 3.84
N ILE A 180 8.54 -14.65 2.76
CA ILE A 180 9.66 -13.71 2.64
C ILE A 180 9.57 -12.64 3.73
N ILE A 181 8.39 -12.04 3.93
CA ILE A 181 8.18 -10.97 4.93
C ILE A 181 8.40 -11.51 6.34
N ALA A 182 7.81 -12.67 6.67
CA ALA A 182 7.97 -13.27 7.99
C ALA A 182 9.42 -13.64 8.31
N TYR A 183 10.14 -14.21 7.35
CA TYR A 183 11.55 -14.58 7.53
C TYR A 183 12.44 -13.33 7.63
N ALA A 184 12.21 -12.33 6.78
CA ALA A 184 12.93 -11.06 6.84
C ALA A 184 12.76 -10.37 8.19
N TYR A 185 11.54 -10.34 8.74
CA TYR A 185 11.30 -9.77 10.06
C TYR A 185 11.95 -10.60 11.18
N ASN A 186 11.81 -11.93 11.16
CA ASN A 186 12.45 -12.78 12.17
C ASN A 186 13.97 -12.63 12.16
N MET A 187 14.56 -12.43 10.98
CA MET A 187 15.99 -12.15 10.82
C MET A 187 16.37 -10.77 11.35
N LEU A 188 15.58 -9.74 11.01
CA LEU A 188 15.77 -8.38 11.55
C LEU A 188 15.73 -8.40 13.08
N ARG A 189 14.73 -9.05 13.67
CA ARG A 189 14.58 -9.19 15.12
C ARG A 189 15.75 -9.94 15.77
N HIS A 190 16.26 -10.99 15.09
CA HIS A 190 17.42 -11.73 15.56
C HIS A 190 18.68 -10.84 15.59
N LYS A 191 18.97 -10.15 14.49
CA LYS A 191 20.19 -9.30 14.38
C LYS A 191 20.11 -8.05 15.24
N ALA A 192 18.98 -7.33 15.22
CA ALA A 192 18.87 -6.05 15.92
C ALA A 192 18.59 -6.17 17.43
N LEU A 193 17.85 -7.19 17.86
CA LEU A 193 17.39 -7.35 19.25
C LEU A 193 18.03 -8.54 19.96
N GLY A 194 18.92 -9.29 19.31
CA GLY A 194 19.56 -10.48 19.90
C GLY A 194 18.57 -11.60 20.27
N ARG A 195 17.37 -11.62 19.63
CA ARG A 195 16.37 -12.65 19.90
C ARG A 195 16.68 -13.93 19.13
N SER A 196 16.21 -15.06 19.62
CA SER A 196 16.37 -16.35 18.90
C SER A 196 15.75 -16.25 17.51
N LEU A 197 16.48 -16.76 16.51
CA LEU A 197 15.97 -16.88 15.14
C LEU A 197 14.96 -18.03 15.07
N HIS A 198 13.75 -17.73 14.63
CA HIS A 198 12.72 -18.72 14.40
C HIS A 198 12.34 -18.74 12.92
N ILE A 199 12.62 -19.86 12.25
CA ILE A 199 12.18 -20.14 10.89
C ILE A 199 11.06 -21.18 11.00
N ARG A 200 9.81 -20.74 10.83
CA ARG A 200 8.62 -21.60 10.87
C ARG A 200 8.13 -21.83 9.45
N HIS A 201 7.89 -23.08 9.11
CA HIS A 201 7.34 -23.44 7.80
C HIS A 201 5.82 -23.27 7.78
N PRO A 202 5.23 -22.92 6.64
CA PRO A 202 3.78 -22.91 6.47
C PRO A 202 3.16 -24.28 6.82
N LYS A 203 1.93 -24.26 7.31
CA LYS A 203 1.15 -25.44 7.67
C LYS A 203 0.04 -25.67 6.66
N GLU A 204 -0.15 -26.93 6.28
CA GLU A 204 -1.36 -27.37 5.58
C GLU A 204 -2.62 -27.07 6.40
N GLY A 205 -3.73 -26.80 5.71
CA GLY A 205 -5.03 -26.55 6.33
C GLY A 205 -5.19 -25.15 6.94
N PHE A 206 -4.12 -24.35 7.00
CA PHE A 206 -4.20 -22.92 7.39
C PHE A 206 -4.46 -22.05 6.15
N SER A 207 -5.22 -20.96 6.34
CA SER A 207 -5.30 -19.88 5.36
C SER A 207 -3.96 -19.15 5.23
N LEU A 208 -3.84 -18.29 4.21
CA LEU A 208 -2.66 -17.44 4.03
C LEU A 208 -2.47 -16.50 5.23
N ALA A 209 -3.55 -15.91 5.76
CA ALA A 209 -3.50 -15.06 6.94
C ALA A 209 -3.04 -15.82 8.20
N GLU A 210 -3.58 -17.02 8.45
CA GLU A 210 -3.15 -17.87 9.57
C GLU A 210 -1.69 -18.29 9.44
N ASN A 211 -1.27 -18.69 8.25
CA ASN A 211 0.11 -19.06 7.98
C ASN A 211 1.07 -17.90 8.23
N PHE A 212 0.70 -16.70 7.79
CA PHE A 212 1.52 -15.51 8.05
C PHE A 212 1.68 -15.26 9.55
N LEU A 213 0.56 -15.24 10.31
CA LEU A 213 0.61 -15.04 11.77
C LEU A 213 1.40 -16.16 12.46
N TYR A 214 1.21 -17.41 12.04
CA TYR A 214 1.95 -18.53 12.59
C TYR A 214 3.46 -18.40 12.34
N MET A 215 3.87 -18.05 11.14
CA MET A 215 5.30 -17.88 10.81
C MET A 215 5.93 -16.73 11.60
N LEU A 216 5.16 -15.67 11.86
CA LEU A 216 5.63 -14.49 12.57
C LEU A 216 5.57 -14.63 14.09
N LEU A 217 4.39 -14.98 14.63
CA LEU A 217 4.07 -14.96 16.06
C LEU A 217 4.07 -16.37 16.72
N GLY A 218 4.16 -17.44 15.93
CA GLY A 218 3.96 -18.79 16.43
C GLY A 218 2.48 -19.03 16.74
N ASN A 219 2.18 -19.46 17.96
CA ASN A 219 0.81 -19.69 18.41
C ASN A 219 0.23 -18.52 19.24
N HIS A 220 0.85 -17.34 19.18
CA HIS A 220 0.45 -16.18 19.96
C HIS A 220 -0.50 -15.26 19.17
N TYR A 221 -1.58 -15.81 18.67
CA TYR A 221 -2.68 -15.09 18.05
C TYR A 221 -4.01 -15.80 18.27
N THR A 222 -5.12 -15.06 18.20
CA THR A 222 -6.47 -15.61 18.33
C THR A 222 -7.10 -15.88 16.95
N PRO A 223 -8.18 -16.68 16.87
CA PRO A 223 -8.96 -16.81 15.65
C PRO A 223 -9.49 -15.47 15.12
N LEU A 224 -9.81 -14.52 16.02
CA LEU A 224 -10.26 -13.19 15.62
C LEU A 224 -9.12 -12.37 15.01
N ASP A 225 -7.89 -12.48 15.54
CA ASP A 225 -6.69 -11.88 14.93
C ASP A 225 -6.51 -12.34 13.49
N ALA A 226 -6.62 -13.65 13.24
CA ALA A 226 -6.46 -14.22 11.91
C ALA A 226 -7.54 -13.77 10.94
N ARG A 227 -8.83 -13.75 11.35
CA ARG A 227 -9.93 -13.24 10.52
C ARG A 227 -9.82 -11.75 10.26
N THR A 228 -9.33 -10.99 11.24
CA THR A 228 -9.13 -9.54 11.09
C THR A 228 -7.98 -9.25 10.11
N LEU A 229 -6.91 -10.03 10.16
CA LEU A 229 -5.84 -9.93 9.18
C LEU A 229 -6.32 -10.30 7.77
N ASP A 230 -7.09 -11.38 7.63
CA ASP A 230 -7.67 -11.79 6.35
C ASP A 230 -8.55 -10.68 5.75
N LEU A 231 -9.41 -10.05 6.56
CA LEU A 231 -10.19 -8.88 6.16
C LEU A 231 -9.29 -7.75 5.66
N LEU A 232 -8.23 -7.42 6.37
CA LEU A 232 -7.28 -6.38 5.94
C LEU A 232 -6.64 -6.72 4.59
N LEU A 233 -6.28 -7.98 4.36
CA LEU A 233 -5.75 -8.43 3.09
C LEU A 233 -6.76 -8.24 1.95
N ILE A 234 -8.04 -8.57 2.19
CA ILE A 234 -9.13 -8.31 1.23
C ILE A 234 -9.22 -6.81 0.92
N LEU A 235 -9.30 -5.95 1.94
CA LEU A 235 -9.50 -4.52 1.78
C LEU A 235 -8.35 -3.81 1.04
N GLN A 236 -7.14 -4.37 1.12
CA GLN A 236 -5.93 -3.80 0.51
C GLN A 236 -5.50 -4.49 -0.78
N ALA A 237 -6.17 -5.57 -1.20
CA ALA A 237 -5.79 -6.38 -2.36
C ALA A 237 -5.73 -5.58 -3.67
N GLU A 238 -6.66 -4.63 -3.86
CA GLU A 238 -6.78 -3.84 -5.09
C GLU A 238 -7.33 -2.43 -4.80
N HIS A 239 -6.92 -1.44 -5.59
CA HIS A 239 -7.43 -0.07 -5.47
C HIS A 239 -7.35 0.73 -6.78
N GLY A 240 -7.63 0.07 -7.89
CA GLY A 240 -7.68 0.66 -9.23
C GLY A 240 -6.32 0.81 -9.91
N GLY A 241 -6.34 0.86 -11.23
CA GLY A 241 -5.14 0.95 -12.06
C GLY A 241 -4.37 2.26 -11.94
N GLY A 242 -4.99 3.31 -11.37
CA GLY A 242 -4.38 4.62 -11.13
C GLY A 242 -3.69 4.75 -9.75
N ASN A 243 -3.75 3.73 -8.89
CA ASN A 243 -2.93 3.69 -7.68
C ASN A 243 -1.45 3.73 -8.06
N ASN A 244 -0.61 4.47 -7.32
CA ASN A 244 0.77 4.76 -7.73
C ASN A 244 1.60 3.49 -7.98
N SER A 245 1.57 2.52 -7.07
CA SER A 245 2.32 1.27 -7.21
C SER A 245 1.76 0.38 -8.32
N THR A 246 0.44 0.30 -8.46
CA THR A 246 -0.24 -0.43 -9.55
C THR A 246 0.07 0.19 -10.91
N PHE A 247 0.05 1.52 -11.00
CA PHE A 247 0.41 2.23 -12.23
C PHE A 247 1.89 2.01 -12.60
N THR A 248 2.78 1.99 -11.61
CA THR A 248 4.20 1.65 -11.80
C THR A 248 4.37 0.24 -12.37
N VAL A 249 3.63 -0.74 -11.86
CA VAL A 249 3.62 -2.11 -12.40
C VAL A 249 3.12 -2.11 -13.85
N ARG A 250 2.04 -1.38 -14.17
CA ARG A 250 1.55 -1.26 -15.55
C ARG A 250 2.57 -0.62 -16.47
N VAL A 251 3.17 0.51 -16.06
CA VAL A 251 4.20 1.21 -16.85
C VAL A 251 5.36 0.26 -17.15
N THR A 252 5.87 -0.42 -16.15
CA THR A 252 6.99 -1.36 -16.31
C THR A 252 6.58 -2.56 -17.17
N SER A 253 5.39 -3.12 -16.96
CA SER A 253 4.85 -4.25 -17.74
C SER A 253 4.63 -3.90 -19.20
N SER A 254 4.29 -2.64 -19.51
CA SER A 254 4.05 -2.19 -20.90
C SER A 254 5.28 -2.32 -21.81
N THR A 255 6.47 -2.46 -21.24
CA THR A 255 7.72 -2.75 -21.98
C THR A 255 7.92 -4.23 -22.27
N CYS A 256 7.02 -5.11 -21.81
CA CYS A 256 7.13 -6.57 -21.89
C CYS A 256 8.32 -7.15 -21.08
N THR A 257 8.83 -6.46 -20.06
CA THR A 257 9.84 -7.01 -19.15
C THR A 257 9.28 -8.15 -18.31
N ASP A 258 10.14 -8.87 -17.61
CA ASP A 258 9.78 -9.98 -16.74
C ASP A 258 8.87 -9.58 -15.57
N THR A 259 8.23 -10.57 -14.94
CA THR A 259 7.30 -10.37 -13.83
C THR A 259 8.00 -9.86 -12.58
N TYR A 260 9.17 -10.38 -12.27
CA TYR A 260 9.91 -10.07 -11.06
C TYR A 260 10.36 -8.61 -11.02
N SER A 261 10.90 -8.10 -12.15
CA SER A 261 11.27 -6.69 -12.32
C SER A 261 10.06 -5.76 -12.21
N SER A 262 8.92 -6.13 -12.80
CA SER A 262 7.69 -5.33 -12.73
C SER A 262 7.15 -5.24 -11.31
N ILE A 263 7.14 -6.36 -10.57
CA ILE A 263 6.68 -6.41 -9.19
C ILE A 263 7.66 -5.69 -8.25
N ALA A 264 8.96 -5.85 -8.45
CA ALA A 264 9.98 -5.12 -7.68
C ALA A 264 9.82 -3.58 -7.84
N ALA A 265 9.49 -3.11 -9.04
CA ALA A 265 9.17 -1.70 -9.29
C ALA A 265 7.92 -1.24 -8.50
N GLY A 266 6.87 -2.07 -8.44
CA GLY A 266 5.68 -1.85 -7.61
C GLY A 266 6.00 -1.77 -6.12
N ILE A 267 6.85 -2.68 -5.61
CA ILE A 267 7.32 -2.66 -4.22
C ILE A 267 8.09 -1.36 -3.93
N GLY A 268 8.97 -0.94 -4.83
CA GLY A 268 9.72 0.31 -4.70
C GLY A 268 8.82 1.55 -4.64
N SER A 269 7.76 1.56 -5.44
CA SER A 269 6.75 2.63 -5.41
C SER A 269 5.98 2.64 -4.08
N LEU A 270 5.46 1.48 -3.65
CA LEU A 270 4.68 1.34 -2.41
C LEU A 270 5.50 1.69 -1.16
N LYS A 271 6.80 1.38 -1.15
CA LYS A 271 7.71 1.69 -0.05
C LYS A 271 7.76 3.18 0.30
N GLY A 272 7.46 4.05 -0.65
CA GLY A 272 7.55 5.51 -0.48
C GLY A 272 6.66 6.01 0.67
N PRO A 273 7.15 6.98 1.49
CA PRO A 273 6.42 7.46 2.69
C PRO A 273 5.14 8.25 2.36
N LYS A 274 4.86 8.52 1.10
CA LYS A 274 3.61 9.16 0.63
C LYS A 274 2.58 8.16 0.09
N ASP A 275 2.91 6.87 0.04
CA ASP A 275 2.03 5.78 -0.37
C ASP A 275 1.92 4.76 0.78
N GLY A 276 2.51 3.59 0.71
CA GLY A 276 2.35 2.54 1.72
C GLY A 276 2.88 2.84 3.13
N GLY A 277 3.69 3.89 3.30
CA GLY A 277 4.12 4.38 4.62
C GLY A 277 3.10 5.27 5.34
N ALA A 278 1.90 5.47 4.79
CA ALA A 278 0.88 6.34 5.39
C ALA A 278 0.37 5.80 6.73
N ASN A 279 0.13 4.50 6.85
CA ASN A 279 -0.32 3.88 8.10
C ASN A 279 0.69 4.01 9.25
N ILE A 280 1.99 3.96 8.98
CA ILE A 280 3.05 4.19 9.98
C ILE A 280 2.97 5.64 10.50
N ARG A 281 2.70 6.61 9.64
CA ARG A 281 2.53 8.01 10.03
C ARG A 281 1.29 8.21 10.88
N VAL A 282 0.18 7.55 10.54
CA VAL A 282 -1.02 7.54 11.39
C VAL A 282 -0.70 6.97 12.76
N HIS A 283 -0.06 5.80 12.81
CA HIS A 283 0.32 5.16 14.07
C HIS A 283 1.17 6.11 14.95
N HIS A 284 2.23 6.70 14.41
CA HIS A 284 3.06 7.65 15.17
C HIS A 284 2.28 8.88 15.62
N MET A 285 1.36 9.40 14.80
CA MET A 285 0.52 10.53 15.19
C MET A 285 -0.44 10.15 16.32
N ILE A 286 -1.07 8.98 16.26
CA ILE A 286 -1.96 8.51 17.32
C ILE A 286 -1.19 8.30 18.63
N GLU A 287 -0.02 7.66 18.59
CA GLU A 287 0.83 7.52 19.77
C GLU A 287 1.27 8.87 20.35
N HIS A 288 1.56 9.85 19.50
CA HIS A 288 1.84 11.21 19.93
C HIS A 288 0.61 11.87 20.60
N LEU A 289 -0.60 11.69 20.04
CA LEU A 289 -1.84 12.20 20.63
C LEU A 289 -2.11 11.56 22.01
N LYS A 290 -1.94 10.25 22.16
CA LYS A 290 -2.08 9.52 23.45
C LYS A 290 -1.13 10.08 24.52
N GLN A 291 0.07 10.50 24.16
CA GLN A 291 1.06 11.06 25.09
C GLN A 291 0.78 12.50 25.50
N ASN A 292 0.05 13.27 24.69
CA ASN A 292 -0.14 14.70 24.87
C ASN A 292 -1.56 15.11 25.26
N ILE A 293 -2.54 14.21 25.15
CA ILE A 293 -3.93 14.39 25.58
C ILE A 293 -4.14 13.55 26.83
N ARG A 294 -4.62 14.19 27.91
CA ARG A 294 -4.76 13.53 29.22
C ARG A 294 -6.12 12.84 29.36
N HIS A 295 -7.17 13.47 28.86
CA HIS A 295 -8.55 12.98 28.99
C HIS A 295 -9.05 12.59 27.59
N TRP A 296 -9.04 11.30 27.30
CA TRP A 296 -9.42 10.76 26.00
C TRP A 296 -10.92 10.81 25.72
N ASP A 297 -11.72 11.12 26.71
CA ASP A 297 -13.16 11.36 26.65
C ASP A 297 -13.53 12.84 26.53
N ASP A 298 -12.57 13.76 26.70
CA ASP A 298 -12.78 15.22 26.57
C ASP A 298 -12.61 15.66 25.11
N GLU A 299 -13.74 15.85 24.42
CA GLU A 299 -13.74 16.32 23.01
C GLU A 299 -13.13 17.73 22.85
N GLU A 300 -13.17 18.60 23.88
CA GLU A 300 -12.59 19.95 23.81
C GLU A 300 -11.06 19.90 23.86
N GLU A 301 -10.49 19.07 24.75
CA GLU A 301 -9.03 18.86 24.83
C GLU A 301 -8.51 18.27 23.52
N ILE A 302 -9.19 17.24 22.98
CA ILE A 302 -8.84 16.59 21.72
C ILE A 302 -8.89 17.61 20.56
N SER A 303 -10.01 18.31 20.42
CA SER A 303 -10.21 19.30 19.36
C SER A 303 -9.15 20.40 19.40
N HIS A 304 -8.86 20.95 20.60
CA HIS A 304 -7.83 21.96 20.79
C HIS A 304 -6.45 21.47 20.30
N TYR A 305 -6.09 20.23 20.62
CA TYR A 305 -4.80 19.68 20.20
C TYR A 305 -4.73 19.44 18.69
N LEU A 306 -5.80 18.92 18.08
CA LEU A 306 -5.91 18.76 16.63
C LEU A 306 -5.79 20.08 15.88
N HIS A 307 -6.39 21.17 16.40
CA HIS A 307 -6.22 22.51 15.83
C HIS A 307 -4.76 22.97 15.85
N LYS A 308 -3.99 22.68 16.93
CA LYS A 308 -2.54 22.97 16.97
C LYS A 308 -1.77 22.21 15.88
N ILE A 309 -2.11 20.91 15.64
CA ILE A 309 -1.49 20.15 14.55
C ILE A 309 -1.76 20.83 13.21
N VAL A 310 -3.03 21.16 12.90
CA VAL A 310 -3.39 21.78 11.61
C VAL A 310 -2.76 23.16 11.43
N LYS A 311 -2.58 23.93 12.51
CA LYS A 311 -1.86 25.21 12.54
C LYS A 311 -0.34 25.09 12.44
N LYS A 312 0.22 23.87 12.44
CA LYS A 312 1.66 23.56 12.46
C LYS A 312 2.37 23.93 13.76
N GLU A 313 1.64 24.00 14.86
CA GLU A 313 2.12 24.37 16.19
C GLU A 313 2.44 23.14 17.04
N ALA A 314 2.08 21.94 16.58
CA ALA A 314 2.30 20.69 17.30
C ALA A 314 2.68 19.56 16.34
N TYR A 315 3.16 18.45 16.92
CA TYR A 315 3.60 17.24 16.25
C TYR A 315 4.78 17.51 15.29
N ASP A 316 4.65 17.16 14.01
CA ASP A 316 5.71 17.26 13.00
C ASP A 316 5.76 18.58 12.23
N GLY A 317 4.90 19.53 12.56
CA GLY A 317 4.84 20.87 11.95
C GLY A 317 4.37 20.89 10.49
N THR A 318 3.88 19.77 9.93
CA THR A 318 3.39 19.72 8.55
C THR A 318 2.00 20.32 8.39
N GLY A 319 1.19 20.35 9.45
CA GLY A 319 -0.21 20.77 9.43
C GLY A 319 -1.13 19.72 8.77
N LEU A 320 -0.72 18.46 8.77
CA LEU A 320 -1.48 17.32 8.26
C LEU A 320 -1.98 16.46 9.43
N ILE A 321 -3.22 16.03 9.36
CA ILE A 321 -3.75 14.93 10.16
C ILE A 321 -3.72 13.70 9.27
N TYR A 322 -2.79 12.78 9.56
CA TYR A 322 -2.59 11.58 8.77
C TYR A 322 -3.79 10.64 8.88
N GLY A 323 -4.13 9.96 7.80
CA GLY A 323 -5.30 9.10 7.73
C GLY A 323 -6.62 9.83 7.43
N ILE A 324 -6.62 11.19 7.38
CA ILE A 324 -7.79 12.00 7.03
C ILE A 324 -7.61 12.58 5.62
N GLY A 325 -8.57 12.24 4.75
CA GLY A 325 -8.58 12.62 3.33
C GLY A 325 -8.08 11.53 2.41
N HIS A 326 -8.59 11.55 1.19
CA HIS A 326 -8.26 10.59 0.14
C HIS A 326 -8.28 11.26 -1.24
N ALA A 327 -7.58 10.67 -2.21
CA ALA A 327 -7.51 11.19 -3.57
C ALA A 327 -8.84 11.09 -4.33
N VAL A 328 -9.68 10.11 -4.01
CA VAL A 328 -10.97 9.83 -4.65
C VAL A 328 -12.13 9.94 -3.66
N TYR A 329 -12.05 9.25 -2.53
CA TYR A 329 -13.12 9.24 -1.53
C TYR A 329 -13.23 10.58 -0.80
N THR A 330 -14.48 11.00 -0.57
CA THR A 330 -14.77 12.29 0.06
C THR A 330 -15.77 12.20 1.22
N LEU A 331 -16.83 11.39 1.10
CA LEU A 331 -17.81 11.19 2.16
C LEU A 331 -17.44 9.99 3.04
N SER A 332 -17.02 8.89 2.44
CA SER A 332 -16.54 7.70 3.15
C SER A 332 -15.52 6.94 2.30
N ASP A 333 -14.60 6.22 2.95
CA ASP A 333 -13.79 5.16 2.35
C ASP A 333 -14.40 3.82 2.78
N PRO A 334 -14.96 3.00 1.86
CA PRO A 334 -15.64 1.76 2.22
C PRO A 334 -14.72 0.79 2.97
N ARG A 335 -13.41 0.86 2.72
CA ARG A 335 -12.42 0.03 3.41
C ARG A 335 -12.27 0.45 4.87
N ALA A 336 -12.24 1.76 5.14
CA ALA A 336 -12.18 2.28 6.51
C ALA A 336 -13.44 1.95 7.29
N VAL A 337 -14.61 2.04 6.66
CA VAL A 337 -15.90 1.69 7.29
C VAL A 337 -15.92 0.23 7.71
N LEU A 338 -15.60 -0.69 6.78
CA LEU A 338 -15.59 -2.13 7.05
C LEU A 338 -14.52 -2.52 8.09
N LEU A 339 -13.34 -1.90 8.01
CA LEU A 339 -12.27 -2.17 8.96
C LEU A 339 -12.61 -1.67 10.37
N LYS A 340 -13.28 -0.52 10.48
CA LYS A 340 -13.71 0.08 11.75
C LYS A 340 -14.63 -0.86 12.54
N GLU A 341 -15.55 -1.54 11.88
CA GLU A 341 -16.44 -2.53 12.52
C GLU A 341 -15.66 -3.69 13.15
N MET A 342 -14.66 -4.20 12.43
CA MET A 342 -13.81 -5.28 12.92
C MET A 342 -12.84 -4.79 14.00
N ALA A 343 -12.30 -3.57 13.86
CA ALA A 343 -11.42 -2.94 14.84
C ALA A 343 -12.11 -2.80 16.21
N ARG A 344 -13.40 -2.46 16.24
CA ARG A 344 -14.21 -2.40 17.47
C ARG A 344 -14.26 -3.77 18.16
N LYS A 345 -14.66 -4.82 17.42
CA LYS A 345 -14.75 -6.19 17.94
C LYS A 345 -13.41 -6.68 18.50
N LEU A 346 -12.33 -6.39 17.76
CA LEU A 346 -11.00 -6.79 18.19
C LEU A 346 -10.54 -5.99 19.41
N ALA A 347 -10.83 -4.70 19.50
CA ALA A 347 -10.52 -3.87 20.66
C ALA A 347 -11.27 -4.35 21.91
N GLU A 348 -12.54 -4.77 21.79
CA GLU A 348 -13.32 -5.39 22.87
C GLU A 348 -12.67 -6.70 23.34
N GLU A 349 -12.29 -7.61 22.42
CA GLU A 349 -11.60 -8.87 22.77
C GLU A 349 -10.27 -8.62 23.49
N LYS A 350 -9.52 -7.59 23.07
CA LYS A 350 -8.20 -7.24 23.64
C LYS A 350 -8.30 -6.34 24.89
N GLY A 351 -9.49 -5.92 25.31
CA GLY A 351 -9.68 -5.01 26.45
C GLY A 351 -9.17 -3.59 26.19
N ARG A 352 -9.16 -3.14 24.91
CA ARG A 352 -8.68 -1.81 24.48
C ARG A 352 -9.79 -0.94 23.89
N THR A 353 -11.02 -1.08 24.38
CA THR A 353 -12.21 -0.35 23.91
C THR A 353 -12.04 1.16 24.07
N GLU A 354 -11.45 1.63 25.18
CA GLU A 354 -11.19 3.05 25.44
C GLU A 354 -10.31 3.68 24.35
N GLU A 355 -9.27 2.97 23.89
CA GLU A 355 -8.42 3.44 22.80
C GLU A 355 -9.18 3.50 21.46
N PHE A 356 -10.05 2.54 21.20
CA PHE A 356 -10.88 2.54 20.00
C PHE A 356 -11.84 3.75 20.00
N GLU A 357 -12.48 4.03 21.14
CA GLU A 357 -13.36 5.20 21.29
C GLU A 357 -12.59 6.53 21.13
N PHE A 358 -11.35 6.59 21.63
CA PHE A 358 -10.47 7.72 21.39
C PHE A 358 -10.18 7.92 19.91
N MET A 359 -9.90 6.84 19.17
CA MET A 359 -9.74 6.88 17.72
C MET A 359 -10.99 7.43 17.00
N GLU A 360 -12.20 7.02 17.43
CA GLU A 360 -13.45 7.52 16.84
C GLU A 360 -13.63 9.03 17.08
N ARG A 361 -13.29 9.52 18.29
CA ARG A 361 -13.31 10.96 18.58
C ARG A 361 -12.31 11.73 17.73
N ILE A 362 -11.08 11.21 17.59
CA ILE A 362 -10.06 11.80 16.71
C ILE A 362 -10.55 11.85 15.28
N GLU A 363 -11.13 10.77 14.73
CA GLU A 363 -11.69 10.75 13.38
C GLU A 363 -12.68 11.89 13.15
N LYS A 364 -13.68 11.99 14.03
CA LYS A 364 -14.74 13.03 13.97
C LYS A 364 -14.16 14.44 14.05
N LEU A 365 -13.39 14.71 15.11
CA LEU A 365 -12.89 16.05 15.40
C LEU A 365 -11.79 16.52 14.44
N SER A 366 -11.05 15.58 13.82
CA SER A 366 -10.03 15.91 12.82
C SER A 366 -10.61 16.56 11.58
N VAL A 367 -11.75 16.10 11.11
CA VAL A 367 -12.44 16.69 9.96
C VAL A 367 -12.88 18.12 10.27
N GLU A 368 -13.42 18.34 11.47
CA GLU A 368 -13.85 19.68 11.94
C GLU A 368 -12.64 20.61 12.05
N ALA A 369 -11.56 20.21 12.70
CA ALA A 369 -10.35 21.02 12.85
C ALA A 369 -9.73 21.43 11.50
N VAL A 370 -9.77 20.55 10.50
CA VAL A 370 -9.30 20.88 9.14
C VAL A 370 -10.24 21.90 8.49
N TYR A 371 -11.56 21.76 8.63
CA TYR A 371 -12.54 22.67 8.05
C TYR A 371 -12.46 24.07 8.66
N ASP A 372 -12.26 24.16 9.97
CA ASP A 372 -12.18 25.44 10.66
C ASP A 372 -10.98 26.29 10.24
N ILE A 373 -9.86 25.62 9.91
CA ILE A 373 -8.59 26.31 9.57
C ILE A 373 -8.41 26.45 8.06
N LYS A 374 -8.73 25.41 7.28
CA LYS A 374 -8.48 25.37 5.82
C LYS A 374 -9.73 25.64 4.97
N GLY A 375 -10.91 25.78 5.62
CA GLY A 375 -12.18 25.95 4.94
C GLY A 375 -12.79 24.65 4.43
N ARG A 376 -14.10 24.68 4.13
CA ARG A 376 -14.91 23.53 3.71
C ARG A 376 -14.94 23.29 2.20
N ASN A 377 -13.86 23.61 1.51
CA ASN A 377 -13.79 23.56 0.04
C ASN A 377 -13.85 22.12 -0.52
N LYS A 378 -13.50 21.13 0.29
CA LYS A 378 -13.53 19.72 -0.09
C LYS A 378 -14.03 18.89 1.09
N LYS A 379 -14.94 17.95 0.82
CA LYS A 379 -15.34 16.96 1.82
C LYS A 379 -14.16 16.04 2.15
N LEU A 380 -14.03 15.64 3.42
CA LEU A 380 -12.95 14.80 3.93
C LEU A 380 -13.55 13.64 4.72
N CYS A 381 -12.93 12.48 4.63
CA CYS A 381 -13.23 11.30 5.44
C CYS A 381 -11.92 10.60 5.88
N ALA A 382 -12.01 9.74 6.87
CA ALA A 382 -10.93 8.82 7.19
C ALA A 382 -10.71 7.83 6.03
N ASN A 383 -9.46 7.50 5.76
CA ASN A 383 -9.09 6.44 4.82
C ASN A 383 -8.70 5.15 5.58
N VAL A 384 -8.43 4.08 4.84
CA VAL A 384 -8.14 2.76 5.44
C VAL A 384 -6.94 2.78 6.39
N ASP A 385 -5.96 3.66 6.14
CA ASP A 385 -4.74 3.75 6.95
C ASP A 385 -5.02 4.30 8.35
N PHE A 386 -6.13 5.02 8.56
CA PHE A 386 -6.50 5.55 9.87
C PHE A 386 -6.71 4.44 10.89
N TYR A 387 -7.34 3.32 10.51
CA TYR A 387 -7.60 2.19 11.40
C TYR A 387 -6.62 1.04 11.25
N SER A 388 -5.96 0.88 10.10
CA SER A 388 -5.12 -0.30 9.83
C SER A 388 -3.95 -0.42 10.80
N GLY A 389 -3.28 0.69 11.13
CA GLY A 389 -2.18 0.69 12.09
C GLY A 389 -2.62 0.29 13.51
N PHE A 390 -3.80 0.74 13.94
CA PHE A 390 -4.39 0.35 15.23
C PHE A 390 -4.73 -1.15 15.28
N VAL A 391 -5.32 -1.67 14.20
CA VAL A 391 -5.64 -3.09 14.09
C VAL A 391 -4.36 -3.95 14.10
N TYR A 392 -3.31 -3.53 13.39
CA TYR A 392 -2.04 -4.23 13.44
C TYR A 392 -1.44 -4.27 14.86
N ASP A 393 -1.54 -3.17 15.60
CA ASP A 393 -1.10 -3.08 16.98
C ASP A 393 -1.94 -3.98 17.91
N LEU A 394 -3.26 -4.04 17.74
CA LEU A 394 -4.16 -4.95 18.48
C LEU A 394 -3.81 -6.44 18.27
N ILE A 395 -3.42 -6.82 17.06
CA ILE A 395 -2.95 -8.19 16.72
C ILE A 395 -1.56 -8.45 17.32
N GLY A 396 -0.83 -7.40 17.71
CA GLY A 396 0.55 -7.50 18.20
C GLY A 396 1.59 -7.58 17.08
N LEU A 397 1.28 -7.03 15.91
CA LEU A 397 2.18 -6.99 14.78
C LEU A 397 3.19 -5.83 14.93
N PRO A 398 4.47 -6.05 14.64
CA PRO A 398 5.49 -5.01 14.74
C PRO A 398 5.36 -3.97 13.61
N ILE A 399 5.71 -2.72 13.91
CA ILE A 399 5.56 -1.59 12.98
C ILE A 399 6.37 -1.77 11.70
N GLU A 400 7.48 -2.50 11.75
CA GLU A 400 8.36 -2.76 10.60
C GLU A 400 7.68 -3.56 9.50
N ILE A 401 6.58 -4.27 9.81
CA ILE A 401 5.83 -5.05 8.81
C ILE A 401 4.55 -4.38 8.31
N TYR A 402 4.18 -3.20 8.77
CA TYR A 402 2.94 -2.52 8.35
C TYR A 402 2.90 -2.29 6.82
N THR A 403 3.94 -1.68 6.25
CA THR A 403 4.03 -1.51 4.79
C THR A 403 4.23 -2.84 4.05
N PRO A 404 5.07 -3.80 4.51
CA PRO A 404 5.12 -5.15 3.95
C PRO A 404 3.78 -5.89 3.92
N LEU A 405 2.94 -5.75 4.94
CA LEU A 405 1.58 -6.32 4.95
C LEU A 405 0.71 -5.73 3.84
N PHE A 406 0.82 -4.43 3.61
CA PHE A 406 0.15 -3.79 2.49
C PHE A 406 0.62 -4.37 1.15
N ALA A 407 1.93 -4.62 0.99
CA ALA A 407 2.48 -5.27 -0.20
C ALA A 407 1.98 -6.71 -0.35
N MET A 408 1.88 -7.47 0.77
CA MET A 408 1.37 -8.84 0.80
C MET A 408 -0.09 -8.94 0.32
N ALA A 409 -0.90 -7.96 0.61
CA ALA A 409 -2.25 -7.87 0.08
C ALA A 409 -2.26 -7.44 -1.39
N ARG A 410 -1.54 -6.37 -1.72
CA ARG A 410 -1.58 -5.70 -3.02
C ARG A 410 -0.90 -6.48 -4.15
N ILE A 411 -0.06 -7.47 -3.85
CA ILE A 411 0.58 -8.32 -4.87
C ILE A 411 -0.46 -8.95 -5.80
N VAL A 412 -1.65 -9.30 -5.30
CA VAL A 412 -2.75 -9.87 -6.09
C VAL A 412 -3.20 -8.86 -7.16
N GLY A 413 -3.48 -7.61 -6.74
CA GLY A 413 -3.85 -6.53 -7.66
C GLY A 413 -2.74 -6.23 -8.67
N TRP A 414 -1.48 -6.19 -8.24
CA TRP A 414 -0.36 -5.98 -9.16
C TRP A 414 -0.26 -7.07 -10.22
N CYS A 415 -0.38 -8.34 -9.83
CA CYS A 415 -0.37 -9.46 -10.76
C CYS A 415 -1.55 -9.40 -11.74
N ALA A 416 -2.77 -9.13 -11.24
CA ALA A 416 -3.94 -8.99 -12.08
C ALA A 416 -3.77 -7.86 -13.11
N HIS A 417 -3.30 -6.69 -12.68
CA HIS A 417 -3.07 -5.55 -13.58
C HIS A 417 -1.93 -5.79 -14.57
N ARG A 418 -0.88 -6.51 -14.20
CA ARG A 418 0.17 -6.93 -15.13
C ARG A 418 -0.38 -7.87 -16.19
N ASN A 419 -1.15 -8.88 -15.76
CA ASN A 419 -1.74 -9.86 -16.68
C ASN A 419 -2.70 -9.18 -17.66
N GLU A 420 -3.49 -8.21 -17.21
CA GLU A 420 -4.37 -7.40 -18.06
C GLU A 420 -3.58 -6.55 -19.04
N GLU A 421 -2.52 -5.84 -18.59
CA GLU A 421 -1.68 -4.99 -19.43
C GLU A 421 -1.02 -5.78 -20.55
N LEU A 422 -0.53 -6.98 -20.25
CA LEU A 422 0.09 -7.88 -21.24
C LEU A 422 -0.96 -8.62 -22.09
N GLY A 423 -2.23 -8.64 -21.70
CA GLY A 423 -3.33 -9.25 -22.45
C GLY A 423 -3.93 -8.35 -23.54
N PHE A 424 -3.64 -7.04 -23.55
CA PHE A 424 -4.23 -6.14 -24.54
C PHE A 424 -3.78 -6.44 -25.98
N VAL A 425 -4.75 -6.42 -26.90
CA VAL A 425 -4.46 -6.46 -28.33
C VAL A 425 -3.85 -5.11 -28.74
N GLY A 426 -2.73 -5.15 -29.47
CA GLY A 426 -2.05 -3.92 -29.89
C GLY A 426 -1.36 -3.17 -28.75
N ARG A 427 -0.78 -3.91 -27.82
CA ARG A 427 0.01 -3.38 -26.68
C ARG A 427 0.90 -2.20 -27.08
N ARG A 428 0.96 -1.19 -26.22
CA ARG A 428 1.82 -0.01 -26.42
C ARG A 428 2.56 0.31 -25.14
N ILE A 429 3.81 0.75 -25.27
CA ILE A 429 4.56 1.29 -24.14
C ILE A 429 3.84 2.52 -23.60
N ILE A 430 3.56 2.57 -22.32
CA ILE A 430 3.01 3.73 -21.63
C ILE A 430 4.09 4.82 -21.60
N ARG A 431 3.90 5.87 -22.40
CA ARG A 431 4.91 6.89 -22.64
C ARG A 431 4.28 8.29 -22.67
N PRO A 432 4.26 8.99 -21.53
CA PRO A 432 3.76 10.37 -21.47
C PRO A 432 4.72 11.33 -22.19
N ALA A 433 4.19 12.46 -22.63
CA ALA A 433 5.00 13.55 -23.17
C ALA A 433 5.53 14.45 -22.05
N TYR A 434 6.79 14.88 -22.18
CA TYR A 434 7.41 15.91 -21.36
C TYR A 434 7.90 17.05 -22.22
N ARG A 435 7.68 18.31 -21.77
CA ARG A 435 8.21 19.49 -22.43
C ARG A 435 9.46 19.97 -21.68
N CYS A 436 10.58 20.02 -22.39
CA CYS A 436 11.79 20.66 -21.89
C CYS A 436 11.60 22.19 -21.89
N VAL A 437 11.86 22.81 -20.76
CA VAL A 437 11.81 24.28 -20.58
C VAL A 437 13.20 24.91 -20.42
N ALA A 438 14.27 24.11 -20.56
CA ALA A 438 15.63 24.63 -20.57
C ALA A 438 15.88 25.45 -21.84
N GLU A 439 16.59 26.56 -21.67
CA GLU A 439 17.07 27.35 -22.80
C GLU A 439 18.08 26.58 -23.66
N LEU A 440 17.99 26.74 -24.98
CA LEU A 440 19.01 26.20 -25.88
C LEU A 440 20.33 26.93 -25.65
N LYS A 441 21.40 26.17 -25.53
CA LYS A 441 22.76 26.71 -25.32
C LYS A 441 23.71 26.17 -26.37
N GLU A 442 24.61 27.02 -26.79
CA GLU A 442 25.70 26.61 -27.65
C GLU A 442 26.76 25.81 -26.84
N TYR A 443 27.22 24.71 -27.45
CA TYR A 443 28.30 23.93 -26.86
C TYR A 443 29.62 24.66 -26.97
N LYS A 444 30.33 24.81 -25.84
CA LYS A 444 31.70 25.32 -25.80
C LYS A 444 32.65 24.19 -25.40
N PRO A 445 33.81 24.04 -26.04
CA PRO A 445 34.85 23.10 -25.64
C PRO A 445 35.29 23.31 -24.19
N VAL A 446 35.78 22.26 -23.52
CA VAL A 446 36.20 22.33 -22.09
C VAL A 446 37.25 23.42 -21.85
N THR A 447 38.12 23.64 -22.86
CA THR A 447 39.19 24.66 -22.80
C THR A 447 38.69 26.09 -22.93
N GLU A 448 37.41 26.30 -23.29
CA GLU A 448 36.79 27.62 -23.50
C GLU A 448 35.72 27.96 -22.46
N ARG A 449 35.57 27.17 -21.42
CA ARG A 449 34.56 27.32 -20.36
C ARG A 449 35.08 28.05 -19.14
#